data_b661d96e43f594047fb7a70dc68a7a70
#
_entry.id   b661d96e43f594047fb7a70dc68a7a70
#
_cell.length_a   1.000
_cell.length_b   1.000
_cell.length_c   1.000
_cell.angle_alpha   90.00
_cell.angle_beta   90.00
_cell.angle_gamma   90.00
#
_symmetry.space_group_name_H-M   'P 1'
#
loop_
_entity.id
_entity.type
_entity.pdbx_description
1 polymer ?
#
loop_
_entity_poly.entity_id
_entity_poly.type
_entity_poly.pdbx_seq_one_letter_code
_entity_poly.pdbx_strand_id
1 'polypeptide(L)'
;MTIKFCSQCGSGKIDRALPPGDDRVREICANCGHIHYVNPKIVVGSIPVWGEQILLCKRAIEPRYGKWTLPAGFMEEGETLAEGAERETLEEAGARISIEQLYASYSLPEISQVYVLFLTRLVDLDFSAGIESLEVKLFHEREIPWDELAFVTISEALKRYFADRVNGSFTPHFADLRRAKNR
;
A
#
# COMPACT_ATOMS: atom_id res chain seq x y z
N MET A 1 8.22 -8.91 13.82
CA MET A 1 8.24 -10.29 13.27
C MET A 1 9.54 -10.92 13.75
N THR A 2 9.53 -12.10 14.35
CA THR A 2 10.75 -12.76 14.85
C THR A 2 11.20 -13.78 13.81
N ILE A 3 12.46 -13.73 13.42
CA ILE A 3 13.04 -14.68 12.45
C ILE A 3 13.28 -16.02 13.18
N LYS A 4 12.73 -17.09 12.61
CA LYS A 4 12.85 -18.44 13.18
C LYS A 4 14.03 -19.21 12.61
N PHE A 5 14.38 -18.97 11.36
CA PHE A 5 15.45 -19.63 10.64
C PHE A 5 16.27 -18.62 9.83
N CYS A 6 17.56 -18.86 9.77
CA CYS A 6 18.47 -18.04 8.98
C CYS A 6 18.20 -18.23 7.48
N SER A 7 17.93 -17.15 6.76
CA SER A 7 17.72 -17.17 5.31
C SER A 7 18.98 -17.59 4.52
N GLN A 8 20.17 -17.45 5.13
CA GLN A 8 21.45 -17.78 4.49
C GLN A 8 21.86 -19.26 4.66
N CYS A 9 21.66 -19.85 5.85
CA CYS A 9 22.17 -21.20 6.14
C CYS A 9 21.12 -22.15 6.74
N GLY A 10 19.86 -21.74 6.88
CA GLY A 10 18.76 -22.56 7.42
C GLY A 10 18.82 -22.82 8.94
N SER A 11 19.84 -22.35 9.65
CA SER A 11 19.96 -22.58 11.09
C SER A 11 18.85 -21.89 11.89
N GLY A 12 18.28 -22.59 12.85
CA GLY A 12 17.33 -22.00 13.83
C GLY A 12 17.99 -21.31 15.02
N LYS A 13 19.33 -21.18 15.04
CA LYS A 13 20.05 -20.50 16.11
C LYS A 13 20.14 -19.01 15.78
N ILE A 14 19.14 -18.24 16.21
CA ILE A 14 19.05 -16.79 15.98
C ILE A 14 19.20 -16.07 17.31
N ASP A 15 20.23 -15.26 17.45
CA ASP A 15 20.48 -14.39 18.59
C ASP A 15 20.01 -12.95 18.31
N ARG A 16 19.72 -12.22 19.38
CA ARG A 16 19.45 -10.78 19.32
C ARG A 16 20.57 -10.02 19.99
N ALA A 17 21.37 -9.32 19.19
CA ALA A 17 22.51 -8.57 19.66
C ALA A 17 22.70 -7.27 18.88
N LEU A 18 23.53 -6.37 19.44
CA LEU A 18 23.99 -5.17 18.73
C LEU A 18 25.20 -5.56 17.86
N PRO A 19 25.08 -5.55 16.51
CA PRO A 19 26.22 -5.85 15.65
C PRO A 19 27.32 -4.79 15.79
N PRO A 20 28.58 -5.14 15.56
CA PRO A 20 29.66 -4.16 15.54
C PRO A 20 29.40 -3.05 14.49
N GLY A 21 29.39 -1.79 14.94
CA GLY A 21 29.15 -0.63 14.08
C GLY A 21 27.67 -0.31 13.79
N ASP A 22 26.72 -1.06 14.37
CA ASP A 22 25.28 -0.73 14.29
C ASP A 22 24.82 -0.01 15.57
N ASP A 23 23.73 0.73 15.48
CA ASP A 23 23.07 1.45 16.59
C ASP A 23 21.82 0.73 17.11
N ARG A 24 21.46 -0.44 16.51
CA ARG A 24 20.24 -1.19 16.81
C ARG A 24 20.50 -2.66 17.01
N VAL A 25 19.75 -3.25 17.94
CA VAL A 25 19.71 -4.70 18.12
C VAL A 25 19.13 -5.35 16.87
N ARG A 26 19.86 -6.32 16.31
CA ARG A 26 19.46 -7.10 15.14
C ARG A 26 19.31 -8.58 15.49
N GLU A 27 18.66 -9.32 14.63
CA GLU A 27 18.66 -10.76 14.66
C GLU A 27 19.86 -11.27 13.88
N ILE A 28 20.74 -12.06 14.54
CA ILE A 28 22.02 -12.55 14.00
C ILE A 28 22.01 -14.07 14.07
N CYS A 29 22.39 -14.71 12.98
CA CYS A 29 22.58 -16.16 13.00
C CYS A 29 23.86 -16.55 13.76
N ALA A 30 23.72 -17.26 14.87
CA ALA A 30 24.85 -17.74 15.66
C ALA A 30 25.70 -18.79 14.92
N ASN A 31 25.18 -19.41 13.83
CA ASN A 31 25.89 -20.42 13.08
C ASN A 31 26.77 -19.83 11.96
N CYS A 32 26.28 -18.83 11.20
CA CYS A 32 27.02 -18.27 10.05
C CYS A 32 27.33 -16.77 10.18
N GLY A 33 26.90 -16.12 11.25
CA GLY A 33 27.14 -14.69 11.47
C GLY A 33 26.27 -13.75 10.64
N HIS A 34 25.34 -14.27 9.81
CA HIS A 34 24.49 -13.44 8.96
C HIS A 34 23.59 -12.55 9.83
N ILE A 35 23.64 -11.24 9.55
CA ILE A 35 22.81 -10.21 10.22
C ILE A 35 21.57 -10.00 9.38
N HIS A 36 20.40 -10.18 9.99
CA HIS A 36 19.12 -10.00 9.33
C HIS A 36 18.66 -8.54 9.45
N TYR A 37 18.72 -7.82 8.33
CA TYR A 37 18.14 -6.49 8.20
C TYR A 37 16.68 -6.61 7.75
N VAL A 38 15.78 -5.97 8.51
CA VAL A 38 14.36 -5.91 8.15
C VAL A 38 14.00 -4.47 7.81
N ASN A 39 13.62 -4.24 6.58
CA ASN A 39 13.18 -2.95 6.07
C ASN A 39 11.65 -2.86 6.04
N PRO A 40 11.08 -1.65 6.08
CA PRO A 40 9.66 -1.45 5.80
C PRO A 40 9.29 -2.01 4.42
N LYS A 41 8.11 -2.61 4.33
CA LYS A 41 7.54 -3.03 3.05
C LYS A 41 6.93 -1.83 2.34
N ILE A 42 7.14 -1.76 1.03
CA ILE A 42 6.51 -0.75 0.18
C ILE A 42 5.19 -1.32 -0.33
N VAL A 43 4.12 -0.55 -0.20
CA VAL A 43 2.81 -0.79 -0.82
C VAL A 43 2.64 0.26 -1.89
N VAL A 44 2.37 -0.17 -3.11
CA VAL A 44 2.14 0.71 -4.26
C VAL A 44 0.70 0.60 -4.72
N GLY A 45 0.14 1.68 -5.20
CA GLY A 45 -1.24 1.66 -5.68
C GLY A 45 -1.62 2.93 -6.41
N SER A 46 -2.88 2.97 -6.83
CA SER A 46 -3.41 4.03 -7.68
C SER A 46 -4.70 4.64 -7.11
N ILE A 47 -4.97 5.87 -7.51
CA ILE A 47 -6.27 6.54 -7.41
C ILE A 47 -6.80 6.61 -8.84
N PRO A 48 -7.54 5.58 -9.32
CA PRO A 48 -7.96 5.52 -10.71
C PRO A 48 -9.20 6.40 -10.92
N VAL A 49 -9.05 7.45 -11.69
CA VAL A 49 -10.08 8.46 -11.93
C VAL A 49 -10.71 8.27 -13.29
N TRP A 50 -12.05 8.41 -13.35
CA TRP A 50 -12.84 8.55 -14.57
C TRP A 50 -13.83 9.71 -14.43
N GLY A 51 -13.56 10.82 -15.10
CA GLY A 51 -14.34 12.04 -14.92
C GLY A 51 -14.35 12.51 -13.46
N GLU A 52 -15.52 12.47 -12.83
CA GLU A 52 -15.68 12.83 -11.39
C GLU A 52 -15.72 11.63 -10.45
N GLN A 53 -15.51 10.42 -10.96
CA GLN A 53 -15.60 9.18 -10.21
C GLN A 53 -14.23 8.56 -9.96
N ILE A 54 -14.14 7.76 -8.89
CA ILE A 54 -12.96 6.97 -8.52
C ILE A 54 -13.34 5.51 -8.49
N LEU A 55 -12.47 4.66 -9.04
CA LEU A 55 -12.60 3.21 -8.99
C LEU A 55 -12.14 2.71 -7.62
N LEU A 56 -13.00 1.93 -6.96
CA LEU A 56 -12.66 1.22 -5.74
C LEU A 56 -12.89 -0.28 -5.94
N CYS A 57 -12.10 -1.08 -5.21
CA CYS A 57 -12.19 -2.53 -5.12
C CYS A 57 -12.77 -2.93 -3.77
N LYS A 58 -13.67 -3.91 -3.73
CA LYS A 58 -14.17 -4.52 -2.49
C LYS A 58 -13.39 -5.79 -2.22
N ARG A 59 -12.64 -5.82 -1.14
CA ARG A 59 -11.66 -6.87 -0.82
C ARG A 59 -12.30 -8.26 -0.68
N ALA A 60 -11.71 -9.25 -1.35
CA ALA A 60 -12.04 -10.67 -1.19
C ALA A 60 -11.09 -11.42 -0.24
N ILE A 61 -10.09 -10.71 0.35
CA ILE A 61 -9.04 -11.29 1.19
C ILE A 61 -8.90 -10.57 2.54
N GLU A 62 -8.34 -11.29 3.52
CA GLU A 62 -7.93 -10.70 4.80
C GLU A 62 -6.57 -9.97 4.68
N PRO A 63 -6.31 -8.96 5.50
CA PRO A 63 -7.21 -8.34 6.47
C PRO A 63 -8.28 -7.47 5.78
N ARG A 64 -9.38 -7.25 6.50
CA ARG A 64 -10.46 -6.36 6.04
C ARG A 64 -11.29 -6.89 4.88
N TYR A 65 -11.58 -8.19 4.85
CA TYR A 65 -12.53 -8.82 3.93
C TYR A 65 -13.85 -8.03 3.84
N GLY A 66 -14.37 -7.82 2.64
CA GLY A 66 -15.63 -7.12 2.37
C GLY A 66 -15.56 -5.59 2.50
N LYS A 67 -14.41 -4.99 2.83
CA LYS A 67 -14.22 -3.54 2.89
C LYS A 67 -13.71 -2.99 1.55
N TRP A 68 -13.99 -1.71 1.29
CA TRP A 68 -13.59 -1.01 0.08
C TRP A 68 -12.17 -0.44 0.20
N THR A 69 -11.44 -0.45 -0.88
CA THR A 69 -10.07 0.07 -0.97
C THR A 69 -9.79 0.66 -2.35
N LEU A 70 -8.75 1.48 -2.45
CA LEU A 70 -8.08 1.73 -3.72
C LEU A 70 -7.27 0.47 -4.10
N PRO A 71 -7.11 0.16 -5.39
CA PRO A 71 -6.24 -0.93 -5.82
C PRO A 71 -4.79 -0.64 -5.37
N ALA A 72 -4.24 -1.55 -4.56
CA ALA A 72 -2.90 -1.41 -4.00
C ALA A 72 -2.41 -2.68 -3.31
N GLY A 73 -1.16 -3.05 -3.56
CA GLY A 73 -0.50 -4.19 -2.92
C GLY A 73 1.00 -4.00 -2.73
N PHE A 74 1.68 -5.06 -2.37
CA PHE A 74 3.12 -5.01 -2.13
C PHE A 74 3.90 -4.88 -3.43
N MET A 75 4.84 -3.93 -3.43
CA MET A 75 5.82 -3.83 -4.52
C MET A 75 6.64 -5.11 -4.62
N GLU A 76 6.85 -5.60 -5.83
CA GLU A 76 7.64 -6.79 -6.13
C GLU A 76 9.08 -6.45 -6.53
N GLU A 77 9.97 -7.45 -6.45
CA GLU A 77 11.36 -7.28 -6.85
C GLU A 77 11.46 -7.09 -8.38
N GLY A 78 12.22 -6.07 -8.79
CA GLY A 78 12.49 -5.79 -10.20
C GLY A 78 11.50 -4.85 -10.88
N GLU A 79 10.41 -4.44 -10.20
CA GLU A 79 9.48 -3.44 -10.74
C GLU A 79 9.75 -2.04 -10.18
N THR A 80 9.38 -1.03 -10.93
CA THR A 80 9.30 0.36 -10.48
C THR A 80 8.02 0.59 -9.69
N LEU A 81 7.96 1.69 -8.91
CA LEU A 81 6.75 2.08 -8.18
C LEU A 81 5.52 2.21 -9.10
N ALA A 82 5.72 2.76 -10.31
CA ALA A 82 4.66 2.95 -11.29
C ALA A 82 4.17 1.61 -11.87
N GLU A 83 5.11 0.73 -12.29
CA GLU A 83 4.77 -0.61 -12.79
C GLU A 83 4.01 -1.42 -11.74
N GLY A 84 4.42 -1.36 -10.46
CA GLY A 84 3.70 -2.02 -9.39
C GLY A 84 2.28 -1.48 -9.20
N ALA A 85 2.08 -0.17 -9.29
CA ALA A 85 0.75 0.42 -9.20
C ALA A 85 -0.16 0.05 -10.40
N GLU A 86 0.41 -0.05 -11.61
CA GLU A 86 -0.29 -0.53 -12.81
C GLU A 86 -0.67 -2.00 -12.67
N ARG A 87 0.27 -2.87 -12.25
CA ARG A 87 0.05 -4.29 -12.01
C ARG A 87 -1.05 -4.53 -10.99
N GLU A 88 -0.95 -3.92 -9.80
CA GLU A 88 -1.96 -4.07 -8.74
C GLU A 88 -3.36 -3.62 -9.21
N THR A 89 -3.44 -2.53 -9.97
CA THR A 89 -4.72 -2.05 -10.52
C THR A 89 -5.30 -3.03 -11.53
N LEU A 90 -4.45 -3.63 -12.35
CA LEU A 90 -4.86 -4.66 -13.31
C LEU A 90 -5.29 -5.95 -12.61
N GLU A 91 -4.54 -6.41 -11.59
CA GLU A 91 -4.81 -7.65 -10.85
C GLU A 91 -6.08 -7.55 -10.00
N GLU A 92 -6.28 -6.45 -9.25
CA GLU A 92 -7.42 -6.29 -8.35
C GLU A 92 -8.70 -5.81 -9.07
N ALA A 93 -8.55 -4.99 -10.11
CA ALA A 93 -9.67 -4.34 -10.78
C ALA A 93 -9.85 -4.69 -12.26
N GLY A 94 -8.95 -5.47 -12.88
CA GLY A 94 -8.97 -5.69 -14.32
C GLY A 94 -8.81 -4.39 -15.14
N ALA A 95 -8.46 -3.29 -14.49
CA ALA A 95 -8.49 -1.95 -15.06
C ALA A 95 -7.12 -1.52 -15.57
N ARG A 96 -7.11 -0.88 -16.73
CA ARG A 96 -5.93 -0.23 -17.31
C ARG A 96 -5.90 1.24 -16.92
N ILE A 97 -4.74 1.71 -16.46
CA ILE A 97 -4.54 3.09 -16.02
C ILE A 97 -3.39 3.77 -16.77
N SER A 98 -3.42 5.07 -16.78
CA SER A 98 -2.30 5.93 -17.16
C SER A 98 -1.84 6.69 -15.92
N ILE A 99 -0.58 6.55 -15.54
CA ILE A 99 0.03 7.29 -14.44
C ILE A 99 0.09 8.77 -14.79
N GLU A 100 -0.44 9.63 -13.93
CA GLU A 100 -0.34 11.09 -14.10
C GLU A 100 0.78 11.66 -13.24
N GLN A 101 0.79 11.33 -11.94
CA GLN A 101 1.84 11.77 -11.02
C GLN A 101 1.88 10.95 -9.73
N LEU A 102 3.00 11.01 -9.02
CA LEU A 102 3.06 10.60 -7.62
C LEU A 102 2.15 11.53 -6.81
N TYR A 103 1.21 10.93 -6.06
CA TYR A 103 0.18 11.70 -5.36
C TYR A 103 0.35 11.70 -3.85
N ALA A 104 0.60 10.55 -3.25
CA ALA A 104 0.76 10.48 -1.81
C ALA A 104 1.81 9.46 -1.36
N SER A 105 2.51 9.78 -0.27
CA SER A 105 3.37 8.85 0.46
C SER A 105 3.01 8.88 1.94
N TYR A 106 2.65 7.71 2.49
CA TYR A 106 2.26 7.56 3.89
C TYR A 106 3.17 6.56 4.61
N SER A 107 3.78 7.02 5.72
CA SER A 107 4.56 6.14 6.60
C SER A 107 3.66 5.55 7.69
N LEU A 108 3.70 4.23 7.87
CA LEU A 108 3.00 3.49 8.92
C LEU A 108 4.02 2.72 9.77
N PRO A 109 4.72 3.39 10.68
CA PRO A 109 5.85 2.79 11.41
C PRO A 109 5.43 1.61 12.31
N GLU A 110 4.21 1.58 12.83
CA GLU A 110 3.73 0.51 13.72
C GLU A 110 3.59 -0.85 12.99
N ILE A 111 3.42 -0.82 11.67
CA ILE A 111 3.32 -2.06 10.86
C ILE A 111 4.47 -2.17 9.84
N SER A 112 5.46 -1.28 9.94
CA SER A 112 6.64 -1.24 9.06
C SER A 112 6.25 -1.26 7.57
N GLN A 113 5.39 -0.30 7.19
CA GLN A 113 4.95 -0.11 5.80
C GLN A 113 5.09 1.34 5.36
N VAL A 114 5.34 1.52 4.07
CA VAL A 114 5.26 2.80 3.36
C VAL A 114 4.31 2.61 2.19
N TYR A 115 3.26 3.43 2.15
CA TYR A 115 2.35 3.49 1.01
C TYR A 115 2.81 4.56 0.02
N VAL A 116 2.78 4.22 -1.25
CA VAL A 116 3.06 5.14 -2.37
C VAL A 116 1.89 5.05 -3.34
N LEU A 117 1.13 6.14 -3.45
CA LEU A 117 -0.07 6.19 -4.28
C LEU A 117 0.11 7.17 -5.42
N PHE A 118 -0.26 6.74 -6.61
CA PHE A 118 -0.28 7.56 -7.81
C PHE A 118 -1.68 8.08 -8.12
N LEU A 119 -1.78 9.34 -8.54
CA LEU A 119 -2.95 9.82 -9.25
C LEU A 119 -2.89 9.27 -10.67
N THR A 120 -3.99 8.66 -11.11
CA THR A 120 -4.04 7.95 -12.37
C THR A 120 -5.37 8.20 -13.08
N ARG A 121 -5.39 7.99 -14.37
CA ARG A 121 -6.62 8.02 -15.18
C ARG A 121 -6.91 6.63 -15.71
N LEU A 122 -8.16 6.19 -15.63
CA LEU A 122 -8.60 5.01 -16.35
C LEU A 122 -8.47 5.24 -17.86
N VAL A 123 -7.93 4.24 -18.57
CA VAL A 123 -7.79 4.29 -20.04
C VAL A 123 -9.15 4.09 -20.70
N ASP A 124 -9.98 3.24 -20.12
CA ASP A 124 -11.34 2.92 -20.58
C ASP A 124 -12.18 2.40 -19.40
N LEU A 125 -13.41 1.95 -19.68
CA LEU A 125 -14.34 1.38 -18.71
C LEU A 125 -14.41 -0.16 -18.76
N ASP A 126 -13.45 -0.80 -19.40
CA ASP A 126 -13.30 -2.26 -19.42
C ASP A 126 -12.54 -2.70 -18.16
N PHE A 127 -13.29 -2.85 -17.06
CA PHE A 127 -12.77 -3.29 -15.78
C PHE A 127 -13.69 -4.35 -15.15
N SER A 128 -13.11 -5.22 -14.33
CA SER A 128 -13.82 -6.29 -13.65
C SER A 128 -13.09 -6.72 -12.39
N ALA A 129 -13.82 -7.30 -11.43
CA ALA A 129 -13.20 -7.79 -10.20
C ALA A 129 -12.18 -8.90 -10.50
N GLY A 130 -10.96 -8.70 -10.04
CA GLY A 130 -9.93 -9.72 -10.01
C GLY A 130 -10.15 -10.73 -8.87
N ILE A 131 -9.21 -11.68 -8.73
CA ILE A 131 -9.33 -12.78 -7.75
C ILE A 131 -9.40 -12.29 -6.31
N GLU A 132 -8.74 -11.17 -6.00
CA GLU A 132 -8.68 -10.58 -4.67
C GLU A 132 -9.79 -9.54 -4.43
N SER A 133 -10.72 -9.38 -5.38
CA SER A 133 -11.84 -8.44 -5.30
C SER A 133 -13.19 -9.13 -5.43
N LEU A 134 -14.13 -8.81 -4.53
CA LEU A 134 -15.54 -9.24 -4.62
C LEU A 134 -16.31 -8.40 -5.62
N GLU A 135 -15.97 -7.14 -5.74
CA GLU A 135 -16.66 -6.14 -6.53
C GLU A 135 -15.70 -5.01 -6.88
N VAL A 136 -15.85 -4.43 -8.06
CA VAL A 136 -15.14 -3.23 -8.49
C VAL A 136 -16.17 -2.24 -9.03
N LYS A 137 -16.10 -0.98 -8.58
CA LYS A 137 -17.12 0.01 -8.90
C LYS A 137 -16.57 1.43 -8.90
N LEU A 138 -17.12 2.26 -9.78
CA LEU A 138 -16.91 3.71 -9.81
C LEU A 138 -17.84 4.40 -8.81
N PHE A 139 -17.29 5.34 -8.04
CA PHE A 139 -18.00 6.10 -7.04
C PHE A 139 -17.82 7.61 -7.27
N HIS A 140 -18.90 8.36 -7.25
CA HIS A 140 -18.80 9.80 -6.98
C HIS A 140 -18.47 10.03 -5.50
N GLU A 141 -17.90 11.19 -5.15
CA GLU A 141 -17.52 11.54 -3.78
C GLU A 141 -18.62 11.28 -2.74
N ARG A 142 -19.86 11.68 -3.05
CA ARG A 142 -21.04 11.51 -2.17
C ARG A 142 -21.47 10.05 -1.97
N GLU A 143 -20.98 9.14 -2.83
CA GLU A 143 -21.34 7.72 -2.82
C GLU A 143 -20.24 6.86 -2.19
N ILE A 144 -19.09 7.46 -1.86
CA ILE A 144 -17.97 6.75 -1.19
C ILE A 144 -18.45 6.19 0.15
N PRO A 145 -18.31 4.88 0.38
CA PRO A 145 -18.69 4.25 1.64
C PRO A 145 -17.62 4.48 2.72
N TRP A 146 -17.52 5.71 3.24
CA TRP A 146 -16.44 6.17 4.12
C TRP A 146 -16.23 5.28 5.35
N ASP A 147 -17.31 4.75 5.95
CA ASP A 147 -17.25 3.88 7.14
C ASP A 147 -16.87 2.42 6.78
N GLU A 148 -16.87 2.11 5.49
CA GLU A 148 -16.51 0.80 4.98
C GLU A 148 -15.15 0.78 4.26
N LEU A 149 -14.39 1.84 4.32
CA LEU A 149 -13.02 1.85 3.81
C LEU A 149 -12.11 0.97 4.67
N ALA A 150 -11.28 0.18 4.01
CA ALA A 150 -10.45 -0.84 4.65
C ALA A 150 -9.34 -0.24 5.52
N PHE A 151 -8.70 0.83 5.05
CA PHE A 151 -7.47 1.35 5.64
C PHE A 151 -7.49 2.87 5.77
N VAL A 152 -6.88 3.38 6.83
CA VAL A 152 -6.74 4.82 7.07
C VAL A 152 -5.99 5.53 5.95
N THR A 153 -5.02 4.87 5.31
CA THR A 153 -4.28 5.39 4.15
C THR A 153 -5.20 5.72 2.99
N ILE A 154 -6.17 4.86 2.72
CA ILE A 154 -7.14 5.02 1.64
C ILE A 154 -8.08 6.18 1.95
N SER A 155 -8.62 6.21 3.18
CA SER A 155 -9.48 7.31 3.63
C SER A 155 -8.77 8.67 3.55
N GLU A 156 -7.50 8.74 3.98
CA GLU A 156 -6.72 9.97 3.92
C GLU A 156 -6.44 10.38 2.47
N ALA A 157 -6.04 9.43 1.60
CA ALA A 157 -5.77 9.72 0.20
C ALA A 157 -7.01 10.26 -0.53
N LEU A 158 -8.17 9.63 -0.31
CA LEU A 158 -9.43 10.08 -0.93
C LEU A 158 -9.86 11.47 -0.44
N LYS A 159 -9.74 11.76 0.86
CA LYS A 159 -10.05 13.09 1.41
C LYS A 159 -9.15 14.17 0.79
N ARG A 160 -7.85 13.88 0.65
CA ARG A 160 -6.91 14.80 -0.01
C ARG A 160 -7.27 15.01 -1.47
N TYR A 161 -7.55 13.92 -2.19
CA TYR A 161 -7.92 13.99 -3.60
C TYR A 161 -9.16 14.88 -3.83
N PHE A 162 -10.22 14.69 -3.04
CA PHE A 162 -11.43 15.50 -3.21
C PHE A 162 -11.22 16.97 -2.83
N ALA A 163 -10.41 17.25 -1.80
CA ALA A 163 -10.03 18.61 -1.46
C ALA A 163 -9.23 19.29 -2.57
N ASP A 164 -8.23 18.59 -3.13
CA ASP A 164 -7.40 19.09 -4.23
C ASP A 164 -8.23 19.33 -5.50
N ARG A 165 -9.19 18.43 -5.78
CA ARG A 165 -10.09 18.57 -6.92
C ARG A 165 -10.92 19.86 -6.85
N VAL A 166 -11.44 20.19 -5.66
CA VAL A 166 -12.18 21.45 -5.44
C VAL A 166 -11.28 22.67 -5.69
N ASN A 167 -10.01 22.58 -5.29
CA ASN A 167 -9.03 23.66 -5.45
C ASN A 167 -8.42 23.72 -6.85
N GLY A 168 -8.61 22.68 -7.68
CA GLY A 168 -8.01 22.55 -9.02
C GLY A 168 -6.48 22.41 -9.01
N SER A 169 -5.89 21.97 -7.86
CA SER A 169 -4.45 21.85 -7.71
C SER A 169 -4.09 20.54 -6.99
N PHE A 170 -3.43 19.66 -7.71
CA PHE A 170 -2.98 18.38 -7.20
C PHE A 170 -1.48 18.43 -6.90
N THR A 171 -1.14 18.41 -5.60
CA THR A 171 0.25 18.40 -5.14
C THR A 171 0.54 17.12 -4.36
N PRO A 172 1.80 16.61 -4.38
CA PRO A 172 2.14 15.43 -3.60
C PRO A 172 1.95 15.63 -2.10
N HIS A 173 1.30 14.66 -1.46
CA HIS A 173 1.01 14.64 -0.02
C HIS A 173 1.92 13.68 0.72
N PHE A 174 2.37 14.08 1.92
CA PHE A 174 3.18 13.25 2.83
C PHE A 174 2.58 13.28 4.22
N ALA A 175 2.47 12.11 4.85
CA ALA A 175 2.06 12.03 6.24
C ALA A 175 2.61 10.78 6.96
N ASP A 176 2.81 10.91 8.27
CA ASP A 176 3.02 9.80 9.19
C ASP A 176 1.67 9.43 9.81
N LEU A 177 1.13 8.29 9.43
CA LEU A 177 -0.15 7.81 9.95
C LEU A 177 0.12 6.89 11.15
N ARG A 178 0.18 7.49 12.34
CA ARG A 178 0.37 6.78 13.60
C ARG A 178 -0.98 6.46 14.25
N ARG A 179 -1.11 5.25 14.78
CA ARG A 179 -2.26 4.93 15.64
C ARG A 179 -2.20 5.83 16.87
N ALA A 180 -3.32 6.47 17.22
CA ALA A 180 -3.42 7.14 18.50
C ALA A 180 -3.08 6.12 19.60
N LYS A 181 -2.07 6.41 20.42
CA LYS A 181 -1.83 5.61 21.62
C LYS A 181 -3.05 5.79 22.51
N ASN A 182 -3.85 4.74 22.66
CA ASN A 182 -4.86 4.73 23.73
C ASN A 182 -4.09 4.95 25.04
N ARG A 183 -4.34 6.09 25.65
CA ARG A 183 -3.86 6.44 27.00
C ARG A 183 -4.65 5.67 28.02
#